data_3fecb81196da4475a7759f8350b12c75
#
_entry.id   3fecb81196da4475a7759f8350b12c75
#
_cell.length_a   1.000
_cell.length_b   1.000
_cell.length_c   1.000
_cell.angle_alpha   90.00
_cell.angle_beta   90.00
_cell.angle_gamma   90.00
#
_symmetry.space_group_name_H-M   'P 1'
#
loop_
_entity.id
_entity.type
_entity.pdbx_description
1 polymer ?
#
loop_
_entity_poly.entity_id
_entity_poly.type
_entity_poly.pdbx_seq_one_letter_code
_entity_poly.pdbx_strand_id
1 'polypeptide(L)'
;MKLSELKTKLSGINEINFQLPDGTFVPKHFHVTEVGQINKHFIDCGGTVRNEKVVNFQLWEAGDFDHRLAPQKLVSIIGLSEKVLGVEDSEIEVEYQSTTIGKYGLDFDGRTFLLTT
;
A
#
# COMPACT_ATOMS: atom_id res chain seq x y z
N MET A 1 4.15 -8.37 2.13
CA MET A 1 3.45 -8.11 3.41
C MET A 1 1.95 -8.20 3.20
N LYS A 2 1.27 -8.92 4.04
CA LYS A 2 -0.19 -9.00 4.03
C LYS A 2 -0.84 -7.85 4.79
N LEU A 3 -2.11 -7.60 4.52
CA LEU A 3 -2.85 -6.51 5.15
C LEU A 3 -2.85 -6.59 6.68
N SER A 4 -3.03 -7.79 7.25
CA SER A 4 -3.00 -8.01 8.70
C SER A 4 -1.64 -7.66 9.31
N GLU A 5 -0.56 -7.95 8.61
CA GLU A 5 0.79 -7.59 9.05
C GLU A 5 0.98 -6.07 9.05
N LEU A 6 0.48 -5.37 8.03
CA LEU A 6 0.54 -3.91 7.96
C LEU A 6 -0.19 -3.29 9.15
N LYS A 7 -1.39 -3.76 9.48
CA LYS A 7 -2.14 -3.24 10.63
C LYS A 7 -1.35 -3.37 11.94
N THR A 8 -0.69 -4.50 12.12
CA THR A 8 0.16 -4.73 13.30
C THR A 8 1.35 -3.75 13.33
N LYS A 9 2.03 -3.57 12.18
CA LYS A 9 3.17 -2.64 12.10
C LYS A 9 2.74 -1.20 12.35
N LEU A 10 1.60 -0.77 11.83
CA LEU A 10 1.08 0.58 12.02
C LEU A 10 0.79 0.89 13.50
N SER A 11 0.41 -0.10 14.30
CA SER A 11 0.14 0.11 15.71
C SER A 11 1.39 0.41 16.54
N GLY A 12 2.57 0.10 16.03
CA GLY A 12 3.84 0.26 16.74
C GLY A 12 4.66 1.48 16.33
N ILE A 13 4.15 2.34 15.46
CA ILE A 13 4.89 3.50 14.94
C ILE A 13 4.10 4.80 15.16
N ASN A 14 4.83 5.92 15.22
CA ASN A 14 4.24 7.25 15.40
C ASN A 14 4.06 8.00 14.09
N GLU A 15 4.81 7.64 13.06
CA GLU A 15 4.73 8.25 11.74
C GLU A 15 5.01 7.22 10.66
N ILE A 16 4.46 7.46 9.47
CA ILE A 16 4.61 6.58 8.32
C ILE A 16 5.64 7.18 7.38
N ASN A 17 6.65 6.39 7.02
CA ASN A 17 7.63 6.74 5.99
C ASN A 17 7.69 5.61 4.97
N PHE A 18 7.73 5.97 3.68
CA PHE A 18 7.93 5.02 2.60
C PHE A 18 9.24 5.32 1.89
N GLN A 19 10.02 4.29 1.64
CA GLN A 19 11.30 4.37 0.94
C GLN A 19 11.22 3.61 -0.37
N LEU A 20 11.70 4.24 -1.45
CA LEU A 20 11.76 3.65 -2.77
C LEU A 20 12.93 2.66 -2.89
N PRO A 21 12.92 1.75 -3.89
CA PRO A 21 14.02 0.77 -4.04
C PRO A 21 15.39 1.42 -4.24
N ASP A 22 15.46 2.64 -4.76
CA ASP A 22 16.72 3.37 -4.95
C ASP A 22 17.25 4.04 -3.66
N GLY A 23 16.51 3.91 -2.54
CA GLY A 23 16.87 4.47 -1.26
C GLY A 23 16.31 5.87 -0.99
N THR A 24 15.71 6.52 -1.98
CA THR A 24 15.05 7.82 -1.77
C THR A 24 13.70 7.63 -1.07
N PHE A 25 13.22 8.67 -0.40
CA PHE A 25 11.96 8.62 0.31
C PHE A 25 10.82 9.23 -0.50
N VAL A 26 9.64 8.64 -0.36
CA VAL A 26 8.41 9.29 -0.81
C VAL A 26 8.23 10.57 0.01
N PRO A 27 7.87 11.70 -0.62
CA PRO A 27 7.67 12.97 0.10
C PRO A 27 6.69 12.84 1.28
N LYS A 28 6.96 13.55 2.36
CA LYS A 28 6.20 13.41 3.63
C LYS A 28 4.74 13.83 3.55
N HIS A 29 4.36 14.56 2.52
CA HIS A 29 2.99 15.03 2.31
C HIS A 29 2.16 14.11 1.40
N PHE A 30 2.59 12.85 1.28
CA PHE A 30 1.84 11.84 0.53
C PHE A 30 0.47 11.57 1.18
N HIS A 31 -0.47 11.10 0.38
CA HIS A 31 -1.74 10.56 0.85
C HIS A 31 -1.97 9.17 0.27
N VAL A 32 -2.63 8.32 1.03
CA VAL A 32 -3.21 7.09 0.50
C VAL A 32 -4.61 7.46 -0.01
N THR A 33 -4.72 7.65 -1.31
CA THR A 33 -5.94 8.15 -1.94
C THR A 33 -6.99 7.08 -2.14
N GLU A 34 -6.57 5.82 -2.26
CA GLU A 34 -7.47 4.69 -2.41
C GLU A 34 -6.92 3.47 -1.68
N VAL A 35 -7.82 2.73 -1.04
CA VAL A 35 -7.56 1.38 -0.53
C VAL A 35 -8.63 0.48 -1.11
N GLY A 36 -8.23 -0.57 -1.83
CA GLY A 36 -9.17 -1.46 -2.46
C GLY A 36 -8.60 -2.84 -2.73
N GLN A 37 -9.42 -3.69 -3.31
CA GLN A 37 -9.01 -5.04 -3.72
C GLN A 37 -8.97 -5.10 -5.23
N ILE A 38 -7.86 -5.61 -5.78
CA ILE A 38 -7.74 -5.94 -7.19
C ILE A 38 -7.76 -7.45 -7.33
N ASN A 39 -8.63 -7.94 -8.20
CA ASN A 39 -8.76 -9.34 -8.52
C ASN A 39 -8.42 -9.51 -10.01
N LYS A 40 -7.34 -10.22 -10.31
CA LYS A 40 -6.90 -10.45 -11.68
C LYS A 40 -7.11 -11.91 -12.04
N HIS A 41 -7.97 -12.14 -13.01
CA HIS A 41 -8.23 -13.46 -13.58
C HIS A 41 -7.62 -13.51 -14.96
N PHE A 42 -6.65 -14.39 -15.19
CA PHE A 42 -5.86 -14.36 -16.42
C PHE A 42 -5.35 -15.74 -16.79
N ILE A 43 -4.85 -15.83 -18.04
CA ILE A 43 -4.16 -17.02 -18.52
C ILE A 43 -2.70 -16.65 -18.79
N ASP A 44 -1.77 -17.48 -18.35
CA ASP A 44 -0.34 -17.23 -18.57
C ASP A 44 0.10 -17.76 -19.95
N CYS A 45 1.36 -17.52 -20.32
CA CYS A 45 1.89 -17.92 -21.62
C CYS A 45 1.99 -19.45 -21.79
N GLY A 46 1.91 -20.21 -20.70
CA GLY A 46 1.85 -21.68 -20.74
C GLY A 46 0.44 -22.22 -20.85
N GLY A 47 -0.59 -21.35 -20.92
CA GLY A 47 -1.99 -21.74 -21.00
C GLY A 47 -2.64 -22.07 -19.67
N THR A 48 -1.98 -21.79 -18.55
CA THR A 48 -2.53 -22.02 -17.21
C THR A 48 -3.40 -20.85 -16.79
N VAL A 49 -4.63 -21.12 -16.36
CA VAL A 49 -5.54 -20.12 -15.80
C VAL A 49 -5.13 -19.81 -14.39
N ARG A 50 -5.02 -18.51 -14.07
CA ARG A 50 -4.60 -18.01 -12.76
C ARG A 50 -5.56 -16.97 -12.24
N ASN A 51 -5.54 -16.79 -10.94
CA ASN A 51 -6.33 -15.79 -10.24
C ASN A 51 -5.48 -15.19 -9.12
N GLU A 52 -5.28 -13.87 -9.16
CA GLU A 52 -4.50 -13.16 -8.14
C GLU A 52 -5.36 -12.08 -7.49
N LYS A 53 -5.27 -12.00 -6.16
CA LYS A 53 -5.89 -10.93 -5.38
C LYS A 53 -4.83 -10.17 -4.64
N VAL A 54 -4.89 -8.85 -4.73
CA VAL A 54 -4.02 -7.95 -3.95
C VAL A 54 -4.86 -6.88 -3.29
N VAL A 55 -4.39 -6.39 -2.15
CA VAL A 55 -4.90 -5.17 -1.54
C VAL A 55 -4.10 -4.02 -2.14
N ASN A 56 -4.76 -3.15 -2.86
CA ASN A 56 -4.11 -2.07 -3.60
C ASN A 56 -4.22 -0.77 -2.82
N PHE A 57 -3.09 -0.09 -2.64
CA PHE A 57 -3.01 1.25 -2.10
C PHE A 57 -2.48 2.19 -3.18
N GLN A 58 -3.18 3.30 -3.40
CA GLN A 58 -2.65 4.39 -4.21
C GLN A 58 -1.96 5.41 -3.31
N LEU A 59 -0.70 5.67 -3.60
CA LEU A 59 0.14 6.58 -2.85
C LEU A 59 0.47 7.77 -3.76
N TRP A 60 -0.16 8.94 -3.48
CA TRP A 60 -0.04 10.12 -4.32
C TRP A 60 0.35 11.35 -3.50
N GLU A 61 1.00 12.31 -4.16
CA GLU A 61 1.15 13.65 -3.62
C GLU A 61 -0.14 14.42 -3.85
N ALA A 62 -0.73 14.98 -2.79
CA ALA A 62 -1.99 15.68 -2.88
C ALA A 62 -1.87 17.20 -2.83
N GLY A 63 -0.65 17.74 -2.81
CA GLY A 63 -0.42 19.18 -2.70
C GLY A 63 -0.75 19.79 -1.34
N ASP A 64 -1.16 18.98 -0.38
CA ASP A 64 -1.46 19.40 0.99
C ASP A 64 -0.21 19.18 1.85
N PHE A 65 0.64 20.21 1.92
CA PHE A 65 1.93 20.13 2.60
C PHE A 65 1.81 20.24 4.13
N ASP A 66 0.65 20.68 4.63
CA ASP A 66 0.43 20.94 6.05
C ASP A 66 -0.07 19.69 6.79
N HIS A 67 -0.54 18.69 6.07
CA HIS A 67 -1.09 17.48 6.66
C HIS A 67 -0.30 16.25 6.26
N ARG A 68 -0.08 15.39 7.23
CA ARG A 68 0.61 14.13 7.05
C ARG A 68 -0.31 12.99 7.47
N LEU A 69 -0.30 11.90 6.70
CA LEU A 69 -1.11 10.73 7.03
C LEU A 69 -0.59 10.09 8.34
N ALA A 70 -1.44 10.08 9.35
CA ALA A 70 -1.12 9.43 10.63
C ALA A 70 -1.38 7.92 10.54
N PRO A 71 -0.61 7.10 11.28
CA PRO A 71 -0.83 5.65 11.31
C PRO A 71 -2.25 5.24 11.66
N GLN A 72 -2.87 5.90 12.65
CA GLN A 72 -4.24 5.60 13.06
C GLN A 72 -5.27 5.92 11.98
N LYS A 73 -5.01 6.95 11.20
CA LYS A 73 -5.88 7.30 10.06
C LYS A 73 -5.86 6.20 9.01
N LEU A 74 -4.68 5.68 8.69
CA LEU A 74 -4.55 4.59 7.74
C LEU A 74 -5.21 3.30 8.27
N VAL A 75 -5.02 2.98 9.54
CA VAL A 75 -5.71 1.84 10.17
C VAL A 75 -7.23 1.98 10.05
N SER A 76 -7.75 3.18 10.27
CA SER A 76 -9.20 3.44 10.14
C SER A 76 -9.69 3.26 8.71
N ILE A 77 -8.94 3.72 7.73
CA ILE A 77 -9.27 3.54 6.30
C ILE A 77 -9.26 2.05 5.92
N ILE A 78 -8.26 1.32 6.39
CA ILE A 78 -8.15 -0.13 6.18
C ILE A 78 -9.38 -0.83 6.79
N GLY A 79 -9.71 -0.52 8.04
CA GLY A 79 -10.86 -1.11 8.71
C GLY A 79 -12.17 -0.82 7.98
N LEU A 80 -12.32 0.37 7.44
CA LEU A 80 -13.49 0.74 6.65
C LEU A 80 -13.54 -0.06 5.34
N SER A 81 -12.42 -0.25 4.66
CA SER A 81 -12.36 -1.05 3.44
C SER A 81 -12.69 -2.51 3.69
N GLU A 82 -12.25 -3.07 4.80
CA GLU A 82 -12.60 -4.43 5.20
C GLU A 82 -14.11 -4.57 5.45
N LYS A 83 -14.70 -3.59 6.14
CA LYS A 83 -16.11 -3.61 6.52
C LYS A 83 -17.05 -3.37 5.33
N VAL A 84 -16.74 -2.37 4.49
CA VAL A 84 -17.63 -1.93 3.41
C VAL A 84 -17.42 -2.74 2.14
N LEU A 85 -16.15 -3.03 1.79
CA LEU A 85 -15.80 -3.71 0.55
C LEU A 85 -15.57 -5.22 0.74
N GLY A 86 -15.39 -5.68 1.98
CA GLY A 86 -15.04 -7.06 2.25
C GLY A 86 -13.63 -7.42 1.78
N VAL A 87 -12.70 -6.47 1.86
CA VAL A 87 -11.31 -6.69 1.45
C VAL A 87 -10.71 -7.84 2.25
N GLU A 88 -10.18 -8.84 1.55
CA GLU A 88 -9.56 -10.00 2.16
C GLU A 88 -8.12 -9.70 2.60
N ASP A 89 -7.61 -10.48 3.56
CA ASP A 89 -6.22 -10.40 3.99
C ASP A 89 -5.30 -10.98 2.93
N SER A 90 -4.87 -10.13 2.00
CA SER A 90 -4.05 -10.50 0.85
C SER A 90 -2.76 -9.68 0.84
N GLU A 91 -1.83 -10.04 -0.06
CA GLU A 91 -0.61 -9.28 -0.27
C GLU A 91 -0.94 -7.85 -0.70
N ILE A 92 -0.16 -6.91 -0.20
CA ILE A 92 -0.31 -5.49 -0.53
C ILE A 92 0.49 -5.15 -1.78
N GLU A 93 -0.16 -4.43 -2.67
CA GLU A 93 0.45 -3.78 -3.82
C GLU A 93 0.30 -2.27 -3.64
N VAL A 94 1.40 -1.54 -3.74
CA VAL A 94 1.39 -0.08 -3.64
C VAL A 94 1.61 0.51 -5.03
N GLU A 95 0.67 1.33 -5.48
CA GLU A 95 0.86 2.16 -6.66
C GLU A 95 1.40 3.51 -6.23
N TYR A 96 2.54 3.89 -6.79
CA TYR A 96 3.16 5.17 -6.51
C TYR A 96 3.41 5.93 -7.81
N GLN A 97 2.93 7.16 -7.88
CA GLN A 97 3.17 8.04 -9.01
C GLN A 97 4.38 8.92 -8.75
N SER A 98 5.45 8.66 -9.52
CA SER A 98 6.58 9.57 -9.63
C SER A 98 6.58 10.19 -11.03
N THR A 99 7.54 9.88 -11.90
CA THR A 99 7.51 10.25 -13.32
C THR A 99 6.48 9.41 -14.09
N THR A 100 6.20 8.22 -13.61
CA THR A 100 5.16 7.32 -14.09
C THR A 100 4.57 6.57 -12.91
N ILE A 101 3.52 5.79 -13.13
CA ILE A 101 2.94 4.95 -12.09
C ILE A 101 3.78 3.68 -11.98
N GLY A 102 4.38 3.47 -10.80
CA GLY A 102 5.05 2.23 -10.46
C GLY A 102 4.18 1.39 -9.53
N LYS A 103 4.32 0.08 -9.64
CA LYS A 103 3.69 -0.89 -8.73
C LYS A 103 4.76 -1.59 -7.93
N TYR A 104 4.57 -1.62 -6.63
CA TYR A 104 5.56 -2.13 -5.68
C TYR A 104 4.91 -3.09 -4.70
N GLY A 105 5.70 -4.05 -4.23
CA GLY A 105 5.38 -4.74 -2.99
C GLY A 105 5.68 -3.88 -1.79
N LEU A 106 5.43 -4.40 -0.60
CA LEU A 106 5.64 -3.68 0.65
C LEU A 106 6.38 -4.56 1.64
N ASP A 107 7.41 -4.01 2.24
CA ASP A 107 8.15 -4.61 3.33
C ASP A 107 8.34 -3.59 4.45
N PHE A 108 8.91 -4.00 5.59
CA PHE A 108 9.08 -3.14 6.75
C PHE A 108 10.38 -3.50 7.48
N ASP A 109 11.23 -2.51 7.73
CA ASP A 109 12.53 -2.73 8.37
C ASP A 109 12.51 -2.55 9.90
N GLY A 110 11.33 -2.35 10.49
CA GLY A 110 11.14 -2.04 11.91
C GLY A 110 10.82 -0.56 12.16
N ARG A 111 11.00 0.30 11.17
CA ARG A 111 10.79 1.74 11.28
C ARG A 111 10.22 2.37 10.02
N THR A 112 10.63 1.91 8.87
CA THR A 112 10.28 2.46 7.56
C THR A 112 9.64 1.38 6.70
N PHE A 113 8.60 1.75 5.96
CA PHE A 113 8.00 0.87 4.96
C PHE A 113 8.80 0.95 3.67
N LEU A 114 9.22 -0.21 3.16
CA LEU A 114 10.05 -0.34 1.98
C LEU A 114 9.18 -0.74 0.79
N LEU A 115 9.18 0.09 -0.25
CA LEU A 115 8.59 -0.27 -1.53
C LEU A 115 9.56 -1.19 -2.26
N THR A 116 9.09 -2.37 -2.69
CA THR A 116 9.94 -3.41 -3.27
C THR A 116 9.56 -3.70 -4.72
N THR A 117 10.52 -4.11 -5.48
CA THR A 117 10.31 -4.54 -6.88
C THR A 117 10.20 -6.05 -6.99
#